data_0f1e8c86dbff77a761f08549bc9bb9ac
#
_entry.id   0f1e8c86dbff77a761f08549bc9bb9ac
#
_cell.length_a   1.000
_cell.length_b   1.000
_cell.length_c   1.000
_cell.angle_alpha   90.00
_cell.angle_beta   90.00
_cell.angle_gamma   90.00
#
_symmetry.space_group_name_H-M   'P 1'
#
loop_
_entity.id
_entity.type
_entity.pdbx_description
1 polymer ?
#
loop_
_entity_poly.entity_id
_entity_poly.type
_entity_poly.pdbx_seq_one_letter_code
_entity_poly.pdbx_strand_id
1 'polypeptide(L)'
;MRGWFGPFQLEKQVGRGGLGAVFRAVDSRTQETVALKMLPHGTDPAAARRLQREFEALRNLQHPNIVRVLDRGEEDGTPWLSMELVDGMVLREWLSVVTEPQQLEPEERSVATEGVDLDVLFEEPDSGALLAAARARKLSLTTGIEAMLSSAEQVEQNHPERLHALCEALAQVCDGLSFIHGRSLLHRDVKPSNILVTPGRRAILVDFGLAKGFFDDQITDHGRVVGTYRYMSPEQARGEKLDLRSDLYSIGTTLYELLAGRAPFTNSNQYELLESIVHREPPDLLRINPRAPIALCSLSRRLLEKRRERRPESAAEVSVVLRAIGRGVAGFSEPLFVRQPILERS
;
A
#
# COMPACT_ATOMS: atom_id res chain seq x y z
N MET A 1 11.00 -15.21 -25.68
CA MET A 1 9.82 -15.97 -26.17
C MET A 1 8.62 -15.46 -25.40
N ARG A 2 7.53 -15.13 -26.08
CA ARG A 2 6.28 -14.80 -25.40
C ARG A 2 5.69 -16.12 -24.90
N GLY A 3 5.58 -16.28 -23.56
CA GLY A 3 5.00 -17.50 -22.96
C GLY A 3 3.46 -17.44 -22.98
N TRP A 4 2.81 -18.58 -22.94
CA TRP A 4 1.37 -18.69 -22.74
C TRP A 4 1.08 -19.25 -21.35
N PHE A 5 0.06 -18.73 -20.72
CA PHE A 5 -0.50 -19.24 -19.48
C PHE A 5 -2.02 -19.28 -19.61
N GLY A 6 -2.58 -20.46 -19.83
CA GLY A 6 -3.97 -20.63 -20.20
C GLY A 6 -4.35 -19.75 -21.39
N PRO A 7 -5.40 -18.91 -21.27
CA PRO A 7 -5.82 -18.00 -22.33
C PRO A 7 -4.97 -16.71 -22.45
N PHE A 8 -3.94 -16.53 -21.62
CA PHE A 8 -3.15 -15.32 -21.54
C PHE A 8 -1.81 -15.43 -22.26
N GLN A 9 -1.54 -14.50 -23.17
CA GLN A 9 -0.21 -14.31 -23.74
C GLN A 9 0.58 -13.39 -22.82
N LEU A 10 1.58 -13.91 -22.12
CA LEU A 10 2.43 -13.15 -21.20
C LEU A 10 3.39 -12.25 -22.00
N GLU A 11 3.45 -10.98 -21.64
CA GLU A 11 4.34 -10.00 -22.28
C GLU A 11 5.54 -9.65 -21.40
N LYS A 12 5.27 -9.16 -20.18
CA LYS A 12 6.28 -8.63 -19.26
C LYS A 12 5.82 -8.79 -17.83
N GLN A 13 6.74 -9.21 -16.95
CA GLN A 13 6.50 -9.13 -15.51
C GLN A 13 6.54 -7.67 -15.05
N VAL A 14 5.46 -7.21 -14.41
CA VAL A 14 5.31 -5.83 -13.93
C VAL A 14 5.40 -5.72 -12.42
N GLY A 15 5.29 -6.85 -11.70
CA GLY A 15 5.43 -6.87 -10.25
C GLY A 15 5.70 -8.27 -9.72
N ARG A 16 6.37 -8.34 -8.58
CA ARG A 16 6.57 -9.58 -7.80
C ARG A 16 6.42 -9.26 -6.31
N GLY A 17 5.73 -10.10 -5.58
CA GLY A 17 5.55 -9.95 -4.14
C GLY A 17 5.37 -11.31 -3.46
N GLY A 18 5.29 -11.32 -2.14
CA GLY A 18 5.11 -12.55 -1.35
C GLY A 18 3.85 -13.37 -1.70
N LEU A 19 2.92 -12.80 -2.44
CA LEU A 19 1.66 -13.41 -2.86
C LEU A 19 1.63 -13.76 -4.36
N GLY A 20 2.79 -13.84 -5.02
CA GLY A 20 2.90 -14.23 -6.43
C GLY A 20 3.51 -13.15 -7.33
N ALA A 21 3.38 -13.37 -8.63
CA ALA A 21 3.90 -12.50 -9.68
C ALA A 21 2.75 -11.86 -10.45
N VAL A 22 2.94 -10.61 -10.91
CA VAL A 22 1.98 -9.88 -11.74
C VAL A 22 2.62 -9.65 -13.11
N PHE A 23 1.90 -10.05 -14.16
CA PHE A 23 2.33 -9.89 -15.55
C PHE A 23 1.41 -8.94 -16.31
N ARG A 24 1.98 -8.16 -17.18
CA ARG A 24 1.24 -7.61 -18.30
C ARG A 24 0.98 -8.75 -19.27
N ALA A 25 -0.26 -8.96 -19.66
CA ALA A 25 -0.65 -10.05 -20.54
C ALA A 25 -1.79 -9.61 -21.47
N VAL A 26 -1.94 -10.30 -22.60
CA VAL A 26 -3.09 -10.15 -23.49
C VAL A 26 -4.02 -11.35 -23.30
N ASP A 27 -5.26 -11.09 -22.94
CA ASP A 27 -6.30 -12.12 -22.88
C ASP A 27 -6.76 -12.46 -24.31
N SER A 28 -6.47 -13.67 -24.77
CA SER A 28 -6.79 -14.11 -26.14
C SER A 28 -8.30 -14.18 -26.43
N ARG A 29 -9.13 -14.23 -25.39
CA ARG A 29 -10.59 -14.31 -25.50
C ARG A 29 -11.22 -12.94 -25.79
N THR A 30 -10.64 -11.87 -25.21
CA THR A 30 -11.15 -10.49 -25.32
C THR A 30 -10.27 -9.58 -26.15
N GLN A 31 -9.01 -10.01 -26.42
CA GLN A 31 -7.94 -9.21 -27.02
C GLN A 31 -7.57 -7.95 -26.20
N GLU A 32 -7.96 -7.91 -24.93
CA GLU A 32 -7.63 -6.81 -24.02
C GLU A 32 -6.30 -7.08 -23.30
N THR A 33 -5.52 -6.02 -23.10
CA THR A 33 -4.33 -6.06 -22.26
C THR A 33 -4.73 -5.95 -20.79
N VAL A 34 -4.28 -6.90 -19.98
CA VAL A 34 -4.65 -7.04 -18.57
C VAL A 34 -3.41 -7.12 -17.67
N ALA A 35 -3.58 -6.84 -16.39
CA ALA A 35 -2.65 -7.25 -15.35
C ALA A 35 -3.08 -8.63 -14.85
N LEU A 36 -2.24 -9.64 -15.06
CA LEU A 36 -2.48 -11.02 -14.64
C LEU A 36 -1.66 -11.33 -13.39
N LYS A 37 -2.32 -11.51 -12.27
CA LYS A 37 -1.70 -11.94 -11.02
C LYS A 37 -1.78 -13.45 -10.91
N MET A 38 -0.63 -14.11 -10.83
CA MET A 38 -0.48 -15.54 -10.64
C MET A 38 -0.09 -15.81 -9.19
N LEU A 39 -0.82 -16.70 -8.53
CA LEU A 39 -0.54 -17.11 -7.16
C LEU A 39 0.44 -18.29 -7.12
N PRO A 40 1.09 -18.59 -6.00
CA PRO A 40 1.99 -19.72 -5.90
C PRO A 40 1.29 -21.05 -6.23
N HIS A 41 1.99 -21.94 -6.95
CA HIS A 41 1.51 -23.29 -7.21
C HIS A 41 1.31 -24.05 -5.89
N GLY A 42 0.28 -24.90 -5.81
CA GLY A 42 0.00 -25.68 -4.61
C GLY A 42 -0.67 -24.89 -3.49
N THR A 43 -1.30 -23.77 -3.80
CA THR A 43 -2.13 -23.02 -2.84
C THR A 43 -3.19 -23.94 -2.21
N ASP A 44 -3.29 -23.94 -0.86
CA ASP A 44 -4.26 -24.75 -0.12
C ASP A 44 -5.69 -24.58 -0.67
N PRO A 45 -6.45 -25.68 -0.88
CA PRO A 45 -7.82 -25.62 -1.39
C PRO A 45 -8.77 -24.75 -0.55
N ALA A 46 -8.55 -24.59 0.76
CA ALA A 46 -9.32 -23.66 1.58
C ALA A 46 -8.99 -22.21 1.24
N ALA A 47 -7.72 -21.94 0.95
CA ALA A 47 -7.24 -20.64 0.48
C ALA A 47 -7.83 -20.29 -0.90
N ALA A 48 -7.82 -21.24 -1.84
CA ALA A 48 -8.43 -21.05 -3.15
C ALA A 48 -9.94 -20.72 -3.07
N ARG A 49 -10.71 -21.42 -2.19
CA ARG A 49 -12.13 -21.14 -1.98
C ARG A 49 -12.42 -19.78 -1.34
N ARG A 50 -11.52 -19.27 -0.47
CA ARG A 50 -11.64 -17.92 0.08
C ARG A 50 -11.39 -16.87 -1.00
N LEU A 51 -10.31 -17.04 -1.77
CA LEU A 51 -10.01 -16.18 -2.92
C LEU A 51 -11.20 -16.10 -3.88
N GLN A 52 -11.86 -17.23 -4.12
CA GLN A 52 -13.07 -17.29 -4.94
C GLN A 52 -14.21 -16.41 -4.41
N ARG A 53 -14.51 -16.48 -3.11
CA ARG A 53 -15.56 -15.67 -2.49
C ARG A 53 -15.24 -14.18 -2.51
N GLU A 54 -13.98 -13.83 -2.25
CA GLU A 54 -13.55 -12.45 -2.25
C GLU A 54 -13.54 -11.89 -3.67
N PHE A 55 -13.16 -12.68 -4.68
CA PHE A 55 -13.30 -12.29 -6.08
C PHE A 55 -14.75 -11.97 -6.43
N GLU A 56 -15.71 -12.83 -6.06
CA GLU A 56 -17.14 -12.58 -6.36
C GLU A 56 -17.63 -11.26 -5.75
N ALA A 57 -17.09 -10.88 -4.59
CA ALA A 57 -17.39 -9.59 -3.97
C ALA A 57 -16.78 -8.40 -4.73
N LEU A 58 -15.62 -8.60 -5.38
CA LEU A 58 -14.89 -7.54 -6.11
C LEU A 58 -15.31 -7.42 -7.58
N ARG A 59 -15.78 -8.50 -8.20
CA ARG A 59 -16.08 -8.58 -9.65
C ARG A 59 -17.03 -7.48 -10.13
N ASN A 60 -17.98 -7.05 -9.29
CA ASN A 60 -18.97 -6.04 -9.66
C ASN A 60 -18.62 -4.65 -9.16
N LEU A 61 -17.41 -4.44 -8.58
CA LEU A 61 -16.99 -3.13 -8.12
C LEU A 61 -16.53 -2.29 -9.30
N GLN A 62 -17.10 -1.11 -9.42
CA GLN A 62 -16.67 -0.09 -10.37
C GLN A 62 -16.54 1.23 -9.64
N HIS A 63 -15.30 1.67 -9.47
CA HIS A 63 -14.98 2.96 -8.85
C HIS A 63 -13.67 3.49 -9.43
N PRO A 64 -13.54 4.79 -9.74
CA PRO A 64 -12.36 5.35 -10.39
C PRO A 64 -11.06 5.13 -9.60
N ASN A 65 -11.15 4.96 -8.29
CA ASN A 65 -9.98 4.83 -7.41
C ASN A 65 -9.77 3.40 -6.88
N ILE A 66 -10.47 2.41 -7.42
CA ILE A 66 -10.30 0.98 -7.10
C ILE A 66 -10.04 0.23 -8.40
N VAL A 67 -9.02 -0.61 -8.43
CA VAL A 67 -8.72 -1.45 -9.60
C VAL A 67 -9.89 -2.36 -9.91
N ARG A 68 -10.28 -2.42 -11.18
CA ARG A 68 -11.34 -3.31 -11.63
C ARG A 68 -10.80 -4.72 -11.81
N VAL A 69 -11.41 -5.67 -11.13
CA VAL A 69 -11.14 -7.11 -11.31
C VAL A 69 -12.00 -7.62 -12.47
N LEU A 70 -11.38 -8.33 -13.41
CA LEU A 70 -12.01 -8.76 -14.66
C LEU A 70 -12.43 -10.22 -14.61
N ASP A 71 -11.48 -11.12 -14.31
CA ASP A 71 -11.71 -12.56 -14.33
C ASP A 71 -10.75 -13.29 -13.39
N ARG A 72 -11.01 -14.58 -13.18
CA ARG A 72 -10.19 -15.47 -12.36
C ARG A 72 -10.26 -16.88 -12.88
N GLY A 73 -9.30 -17.70 -12.50
CA GLY A 73 -9.29 -19.13 -12.81
C GLY A 73 -8.14 -19.84 -12.17
N GLU A 74 -7.91 -21.03 -12.66
CA GLU A 74 -6.80 -21.89 -12.31
C GLU A 74 -6.28 -22.54 -13.59
N GLU A 75 -4.96 -22.57 -13.73
CA GLU A 75 -4.27 -23.21 -14.84
C GLU A 75 -3.15 -24.05 -14.27
N ASP A 76 -3.13 -25.35 -14.58
CA ASP A 76 -2.15 -26.32 -14.08
C ASP A 76 -1.91 -26.24 -12.56
N GLY A 77 -3.00 -26.13 -11.77
CA GLY A 77 -2.91 -25.98 -10.31
C GLY A 77 -2.39 -24.64 -9.81
N THR A 78 -2.25 -23.65 -10.70
CA THR A 78 -1.86 -22.26 -10.37
C THR A 78 -3.06 -21.34 -10.45
N PRO A 79 -3.57 -20.84 -9.31
CA PRO A 79 -4.66 -19.88 -9.31
C PRO A 79 -4.21 -18.53 -9.89
N TRP A 80 -5.09 -17.88 -10.63
CA TRP A 80 -4.82 -16.56 -11.21
C TRP A 80 -6.03 -15.60 -11.09
N LEU A 81 -5.71 -14.32 -11.17
CA LEU A 81 -6.65 -13.20 -11.18
C LEU A 81 -6.26 -12.22 -12.29
N SER A 82 -7.18 -11.90 -13.20
CA SER A 82 -6.99 -10.82 -14.16
C SER A 82 -7.68 -9.54 -13.70
N MET A 83 -7.02 -8.41 -13.91
CA MET A 83 -7.53 -7.09 -13.57
C MET A 83 -7.15 -6.08 -14.65
N GLU A 84 -7.81 -4.92 -14.64
CA GLU A 84 -7.42 -3.83 -15.54
C GLU A 84 -5.94 -3.50 -15.36
N LEU A 85 -5.25 -3.30 -16.49
CA LEU A 85 -3.88 -2.83 -16.45
C LEU A 85 -3.89 -1.31 -16.22
N VAL A 86 -3.40 -0.89 -15.07
CA VAL A 86 -3.25 0.52 -14.72
C VAL A 86 -1.91 1.02 -15.24
N ASP A 87 -1.94 1.93 -16.21
CA ASP A 87 -0.75 2.67 -16.62
C ASP A 87 -0.50 3.81 -15.64
N GLY A 88 0.42 3.59 -14.71
CA GLY A 88 0.71 4.52 -13.62
C GLY A 88 1.98 4.18 -12.86
N MET A 89 2.45 5.14 -12.08
CA MET A 89 3.60 5.01 -11.19
C MET A 89 3.13 4.70 -9.76
N VAL A 90 3.94 3.96 -9.00
CA VAL A 90 3.73 3.77 -7.57
C VAL A 90 3.75 5.14 -6.86
N LEU A 91 2.83 5.36 -5.92
CA LEU A 91 2.63 6.66 -5.25
C LEU A 91 3.94 7.30 -4.75
N ARG A 92 4.85 6.51 -4.17
CA ARG A 92 6.13 7.02 -3.68
C ARG A 92 7.01 7.57 -4.80
N GLU A 93 7.13 6.83 -5.90
CA GLU A 93 7.92 7.23 -7.08
C GLU A 93 7.28 8.44 -7.77
N TRP A 94 5.96 8.43 -7.90
CA TRP A 94 5.24 9.56 -8.48
C TRP A 94 5.44 10.85 -7.68
N LEU A 95 5.42 10.78 -6.35
CA LEU A 95 5.64 11.95 -5.48
C LEU A 95 7.08 12.49 -5.55
N SER A 96 8.08 11.70 -5.94
CA SER A 96 9.45 12.19 -6.13
C SER A 96 9.62 12.97 -7.44
N VAL A 97 8.81 12.68 -8.46
CA VAL A 97 8.88 13.38 -9.75
C VAL A 97 7.91 14.56 -9.89
N VAL A 98 6.92 14.68 -9.00
CA VAL A 98 5.94 15.80 -9.05
C VAL A 98 6.60 17.17 -8.86
N THR A 99 7.74 17.24 -8.19
CA THR A 99 8.48 18.47 -7.91
C THR A 99 9.54 18.81 -8.97
N GLU A 100 9.79 17.91 -9.92
CA GLU A 100 10.71 18.17 -11.02
C GLU A 100 10.00 18.99 -12.11
N PRO A 101 10.60 20.11 -12.61
CA PRO A 101 10.04 20.82 -13.74
C PRO A 101 10.03 19.87 -14.95
N GLN A 102 8.85 19.66 -15.53
CA GLN A 102 8.64 18.74 -16.64
C GLN A 102 9.53 19.07 -17.83
N GLN A 103 10.60 18.31 -18.00
CA GLN A 103 11.25 18.06 -19.27
C GLN A 103 10.93 16.59 -19.63
N LEU A 104 9.74 16.33 -20.10
CA LEU A 104 9.35 15.03 -20.67
C LEU A 104 9.50 15.08 -22.18
N GLU A 105 10.68 14.73 -22.65
CA GLU A 105 10.84 14.12 -23.97
C GLU A 105 10.62 12.60 -23.83
N PRO A 106 9.87 11.93 -24.70
CA PRO A 106 9.65 10.50 -24.62
C PRO A 106 10.86 9.75 -25.19
N GLU A 107 11.82 9.38 -24.37
CA GLU A 107 12.84 8.42 -24.77
C GLU A 107 12.27 6.99 -24.70
N GLU A 108 12.18 6.37 -25.86
CA GLU A 108 11.96 4.93 -26.04
C GLU A 108 13.12 4.14 -25.42
N ARG A 109 12.93 3.60 -24.21
CA ARG A 109 13.85 2.59 -23.68
C ARG A 109 13.46 1.20 -24.20
N SER A 110 14.09 0.85 -25.32
CA SER A 110 14.19 -0.51 -25.79
C SER A 110 15.02 -1.35 -24.79
N VAL A 111 14.39 -2.28 -24.08
CA VAL A 111 15.08 -3.30 -23.31
C VAL A 111 14.84 -4.65 -23.98
N ALA A 112 15.92 -5.28 -24.38
CA ALA A 112 15.92 -6.58 -25.01
C ALA A 112 15.27 -7.66 -24.10
N THR A 113 14.37 -8.45 -24.70
CA THR A 113 13.68 -9.56 -24.05
C THR A 113 14.45 -10.84 -24.26
N GLU A 114 15.10 -11.36 -23.23
CA GLU A 114 15.51 -12.77 -23.17
C GLU A 114 14.37 -13.64 -22.62
N GLY A 115 14.27 -14.85 -23.13
CA GLY A 115 13.15 -15.76 -22.87
C GLY A 115 13.05 -16.18 -21.40
N VAL A 116 11.84 -16.21 -20.89
CA VAL A 116 11.53 -16.55 -19.50
C VAL A 116 11.14 -18.01 -19.42
N ASP A 117 11.90 -18.80 -18.65
CA ASP A 117 11.57 -20.16 -18.25
C ASP A 117 10.70 -20.10 -16.99
N LEU A 118 9.52 -20.70 -17.02
CA LEU A 118 8.52 -20.61 -15.95
C LEU A 118 8.98 -21.29 -14.65
N ASP A 119 9.83 -22.31 -14.75
CA ASP A 119 10.33 -23.02 -13.57
C ASP A 119 11.40 -22.23 -12.79
N VAL A 120 12.06 -21.24 -13.44
CA VAL A 120 13.07 -20.36 -12.83
C VAL A 120 12.43 -19.16 -12.09
N LEU A 121 11.14 -18.86 -12.31
CA LEU A 121 10.46 -17.70 -11.75
C LEU A 121 10.28 -17.74 -10.22
N PHE A 122 10.54 -18.88 -9.59
CA PHE A 122 10.36 -19.08 -8.14
C PHE A 122 11.66 -19.26 -7.37
N GLU A 123 12.85 -19.18 -8.01
CA GLU A 123 14.14 -19.17 -7.33
C GLU A 123 14.51 -17.78 -6.77
N GLU A 124 15.13 -17.77 -5.60
CA GLU A 124 15.50 -16.55 -4.85
C GLU A 124 16.63 -15.78 -5.55
N PRO A 125 16.57 -14.43 -5.65
CA PRO A 125 17.68 -13.65 -6.18
C PRO A 125 18.82 -13.50 -5.16
N ASP A 126 20.04 -13.61 -5.66
CA ASP A 126 21.31 -13.51 -4.94
C ASP A 126 21.41 -12.25 -4.04
N SER A 127 21.70 -12.52 -2.76
CA SER A 127 21.62 -11.58 -1.64
C SER A 127 22.75 -10.53 -1.55
N GLY A 128 23.66 -10.47 -2.51
CA GLY A 128 24.89 -9.68 -2.41
C GLY A 128 24.69 -8.15 -2.49
N ALA A 129 23.87 -7.67 -3.40
CA ALA A 129 23.68 -6.22 -3.61
C ALA A 129 22.77 -5.58 -2.54
N LEU A 130 21.78 -6.33 -2.02
CA LEU A 130 20.93 -5.90 -0.91
C LEU A 130 21.68 -5.81 0.42
N LEU A 131 22.69 -6.67 0.63
CA LEU A 131 23.55 -6.64 1.83
C LEU A 131 24.50 -5.44 1.87
N ALA A 132 24.96 -4.93 0.74
CA ALA A 132 25.82 -3.75 0.68
C ALA A 132 25.06 -2.47 1.04
N ALA A 133 23.84 -2.29 0.52
CA ALA A 133 22.96 -1.17 0.87
C ALA A 133 22.45 -1.25 2.32
N ALA A 134 22.23 -2.46 2.84
CA ALA A 134 21.84 -2.69 4.23
C ALA A 134 23.01 -2.41 5.22
N ARG A 135 24.26 -2.69 4.83
CA ARG A 135 25.45 -2.40 5.67
C ARG A 135 25.71 -0.91 5.84
N ALA A 136 25.52 -0.11 4.80
CA ALA A 136 25.64 1.36 4.90
C ALA A 136 24.58 1.98 5.83
N ARG A 137 23.37 1.40 5.89
CA ARG A 137 22.29 1.78 6.82
C ARG A 137 22.48 1.25 8.25
N LYS A 138 23.23 0.17 8.44
CA LYS A 138 23.40 -0.50 9.75
C LYS A 138 24.28 0.26 10.73
N LEU A 139 25.13 1.21 10.27
CA LEU A 139 25.96 2.04 11.17
C LEU A 139 25.14 3.15 11.88
N SER A 140 23.91 3.44 11.45
CA SER A 140 23.05 4.47 12.05
C SER A 140 22.07 3.93 13.11
N LEU A 141 22.02 2.61 13.36
CA LEU A 141 20.99 1.97 14.17
C LEU A 141 21.41 1.59 15.60
N THR A 142 22.61 1.96 16.03
CA THR A 142 23.14 1.56 17.37
C THR A 142 22.96 2.61 18.46
N THR A 143 22.43 3.77 18.15
CA THR A 143 22.03 4.75 19.16
C THR A 143 20.53 5.01 19.00
N GLY A 144 19.75 4.79 20.04
CA GLY A 144 18.29 4.94 20.06
C GLY A 144 17.77 6.38 19.91
N ILE A 145 18.47 7.18 19.09
CA ILE A 145 18.06 8.51 18.64
C ILE A 145 17.44 8.30 17.27
N GLU A 146 16.13 8.52 17.19
CA GLU A 146 15.39 8.58 15.93
C GLU A 146 16.05 9.62 15.03
N ALA A 147 16.72 9.16 13.96
CA ALA A 147 17.42 10.07 13.06
C ALA A 147 16.40 11.02 12.40
N MET A 148 16.64 12.32 12.60
CA MET A 148 15.91 13.38 11.93
C MET A 148 16.23 13.37 10.44
N LEU A 149 15.27 13.75 9.58
CA LEU A 149 15.54 13.97 8.16
C LEU A 149 16.61 15.04 7.99
N SER A 150 17.51 14.85 7.02
CA SER A 150 18.45 15.89 6.61
C SER A 150 17.70 17.14 6.10
N SER A 151 18.39 18.28 6.08
CA SER A 151 17.77 19.52 5.58
C SER A 151 17.29 19.41 4.13
N ALA A 152 18.00 18.68 3.28
CA ALA A 152 17.63 18.43 1.89
C ALA A 152 16.35 17.56 1.81
N GLU A 153 16.30 16.45 2.57
CA GLU A 153 15.11 15.60 2.64
C GLU A 153 13.89 16.35 3.20
N GLN A 154 14.08 17.24 4.19
CA GLN A 154 12.99 18.08 4.71
C GLN A 154 12.46 19.05 3.66
N VAL A 155 13.31 19.65 2.83
CA VAL A 155 12.88 20.55 1.74
C VAL A 155 12.08 19.75 0.71
N GLU A 156 12.58 18.62 0.27
CA GLU A 156 11.91 17.76 -0.70
C GLU A 156 10.56 17.25 -0.17
N GLN A 157 10.54 16.69 1.06
CA GLN A 157 9.33 16.12 1.64
C GLN A 157 8.22 17.16 1.88
N ASN A 158 8.57 18.42 2.11
CA ASN A 158 7.64 19.49 2.43
C ASN A 158 7.40 20.47 1.27
N HIS A 159 7.82 20.12 0.04
CA HIS A 159 7.51 20.95 -1.12
C HIS A 159 5.99 21.11 -1.29
N PRO A 160 5.45 22.33 -1.47
CA PRO A 160 4.01 22.56 -1.49
C PRO A 160 3.25 21.74 -2.52
N GLU A 161 3.80 21.58 -3.74
CA GLU A 161 3.18 20.79 -4.80
C GLU A 161 3.14 19.30 -4.44
N ARG A 162 4.22 18.78 -3.84
CA ARG A 162 4.28 17.41 -3.35
C ARG A 162 3.26 17.15 -2.24
N LEU A 163 3.15 18.06 -1.28
CA LEU A 163 2.17 17.96 -0.19
C LEU A 163 0.73 18.03 -0.72
N HIS A 164 0.46 18.93 -1.67
CA HIS A 164 -0.83 19.01 -2.33
C HIS A 164 -1.16 17.71 -3.08
N ALA A 165 -0.20 17.20 -3.88
CA ALA A 165 -0.33 15.96 -4.62
C ALA A 165 -0.54 14.75 -3.70
N LEU A 166 0.18 14.68 -2.57
CA LEU A 166 0.02 13.65 -1.53
C LEU A 166 -1.40 13.68 -0.95
N CYS A 167 -1.87 14.86 -0.55
CA CYS A 167 -3.22 15.02 0.02
C CYS A 167 -4.30 14.58 -0.97
N GLU A 168 -4.20 15.00 -2.23
CA GLU A 168 -5.19 14.66 -3.25
C GLU A 168 -5.17 13.16 -3.59
N ALA A 169 -3.98 12.55 -3.74
CA ALA A 169 -3.88 11.12 -4.00
C ALA A 169 -4.45 10.27 -2.86
N LEU A 170 -4.12 10.60 -1.59
CA LEU A 170 -4.68 9.88 -0.44
C LEU A 170 -6.18 10.16 -0.25
N ALA A 171 -6.68 11.34 -0.59
CA ALA A 171 -8.11 11.62 -0.57
C ALA A 171 -8.86 10.75 -1.58
N GLN A 172 -8.33 10.59 -2.80
CA GLN A 172 -8.90 9.71 -3.82
C GLN A 172 -8.88 8.24 -3.37
N VAL A 173 -7.79 7.78 -2.72
CA VAL A 173 -7.73 6.43 -2.13
C VAL A 173 -8.81 6.28 -1.05
N CYS A 174 -9.03 7.28 -0.22
CA CYS A 174 -10.08 7.28 0.80
C CYS A 174 -11.50 7.26 0.19
N ASP A 175 -11.72 7.89 -0.98
CA ASP A 175 -12.99 7.76 -1.71
C ASP A 175 -13.23 6.31 -2.15
N GLY A 176 -12.19 5.66 -2.70
CA GLY A 176 -12.23 4.24 -3.03
C GLY A 176 -12.50 3.36 -1.83
N LEU A 177 -11.82 3.60 -0.70
CA LEU A 177 -12.08 2.88 0.56
C LEU A 177 -13.51 3.11 1.07
N SER A 178 -14.01 4.34 1.03
CA SER A 178 -15.40 4.65 1.43
C SER A 178 -16.41 3.85 0.61
N PHE A 179 -16.17 3.72 -0.70
CA PHE A 179 -17.02 2.96 -1.61
C PHE A 179 -17.07 1.46 -1.26
N ILE A 180 -15.93 0.82 -0.96
CA ILE A 180 -15.89 -0.60 -0.58
C ILE A 180 -16.40 -0.82 0.84
N HIS A 181 -16.09 0.09 1.77
CA HIS A 181 -16.59 0.03 3.16
C HIS A 181 -18.11 0.08 3.23
N GLY A 182 -18.76 0.89 2.38
CA GLY A 182 -20.22 0.92 2.24
C GLY A 182 -20.83 -0.41 1.76
N ARG A 183 -20.00 -1.34 1.28
CA ARG A 183 -20.37 -2.71 0.88
C ARG A 183 -19.87 -3.78 1.85
N SER A 184 -19.45 -3.36 3.04
CA SER A 184 -18.87 -4.23 4.08
C SER A 184 -17.61 -4.97 3.64
N LEU A 185 -16.86 -4.40 2.69
CA LEU A 185 -15.59 -4.92 2.22
C LEU A 185 -14.44 -4.11 2.81
N LEU A 186 -13.34 -4.78 3.13
CA LEU A 186 -12.10 -4.17 3.62
C LEU A 186 -10.98 -4.46 2.62
N HIS A 187 -10.08 -3.48 2.46
CA HIS A 187 -8.91 -3.66 1.58
C HIS A 187 -7.80 -4.48 2.23
N ARG A 188 -7.51 -4.27 3.52
CA ARG A 188 -6.56 -4.99 4.38
C ARG A 188 -5.08 -4.87 4.02
N ASP A 189 -4.71 -4.24 2.90
CA ASP A 189 -3.31 -4.07 2.46
C ASP A 189 -3.04 -2.68 1.85
N VAL A 190 -3.53 -1.62 2.49
CA VAL A 190 -3.26 -0.26 2.05
C VAL A 190 -1.81 0.12 2.37
N LYS A 191 -1.03 0.45 1.34
CA LYS A 191 0.38 0.86 1.44
C LYS A 191 0.81 1.60 0.17
N PRO A 192 1.89 2.38 0.19
CA PRO A 192 2.32 3.16 -0.98
C PRO A 192 2.53 2.33 -2.25
N SER A 193 3.03 1.09 -2.13
CA SER A 193 3.25 0.19 -3.28
C SER A 193 1.96 -0.34 -3.92
N ASN A 194 0.83 -0.26 -3.22
CA ASN A 194 -0.47 -0.67 -3.72
C ASN A 194 -1.33 0.52 -4.20
N ILE A 195 -0.74 1.69 -4.34
CA ILE A 195 -1.38 2.89 -4.86
C ILE A 195 -0.64 3.29 -6.12
N LEU A 196 -1.30 3.18 -7.28
CA LEU A 196 -0.79 3.62 -8.56
C LEU A 196 -1.41 4.97 -8.93
N VAL A 197 -0.58 5.89 -9.43
CA VAL A 197 -1.04 7.20 -9.89
C VAL A 197 -0.81 7.29 -11.39
N THR A 198 -1.88 7.51 -12.14
CA THR A 198 -1.84 7.65 -13.60
C THR A 198 -1.28 9.02 -14.01
N PRO A 199 -0.86 9.22 -15.29
CA PRO A 199 -0.46 10.53 -15.81
C PRO A 199 -1.54 11.62 -15.60
N GLY A 200 -2.83 11.24 -15.63
CA GLY A 200 -3.96 12.14 -15.28
C GLY A 200 -4.16 12.39 -13.79
N ARG A 201 -3.18 12.08 -12.94
CA ARG A 201 -3.21 12.26 -11.47
C ARG A 201 -4.35 11.51 -10.77
N ARG A 202 -4.84 10.44 -11.38
CA ARG A 202 -5.83 9.55 -10.75
C ARG A 202 -5.11 8.50 -9.92
N ALA A 203 -5.34 8.51 -8.60
CA ALA A 203 -4.83 7.49 -7.69
C ALA A 203 -5.77 6.28 -7.67
N ILE A 204 -5.23 5.10 -7.89
CA ILE A 204 -5.96 3.83 -7.96
C ILE A 204 -5.36 2.87 -6.95
N LEU A 205 -6.19 2.37 -6.05
CA LEU A 205 -5.81 1.36 -5.07
C LEU A 205 -5.89 -0.01 -5.75
N VAL A 206 -4.76 -0.69 -5.79
CA VAL A 206 -4.61 -2.03 -6.38
C VAL A 206 -4.32 -3.05 -5.29
N ASP A 207 -4.37 -4.34 -5.64
CA ASP A 207 -3.90 -5.42 -4.78
C ASP A 207 -4.64 -5.52 -3.44
N PHE A 208 -5.93 -5.87 -3.48
CA PHE A 208 -6.65 -6.25 -2.27
C PHE A 208 -5.89 -7.32 -1.51
N GLY A 209 -5.82 -7.18 -0.18
CA GLY A 209 -5.16 -8.15 0.70
C GLY A 209 -5.91 -9.49 0.81
N LEU A 210 -6.47 -9.96 -0.32
CA LEU A 210 -7.29 -11.17 -0.45
C LEU A 210 -6.58 -12.42 0.09
N ALA A 211 -5.28 -12.48 -0.09
CA ALA A 211 -4.49 -13.62 0.33
C ALA A 211 -3.87 -13.47 1.73
N LYS A 212 -4.02 -12.32 2.43
CA LYS A 212 -3.47 -12.14 3.79
C LYS A 212 -4.18 -13.01 4.82
N GLY A 213 -5.47 -13.26 4.69
CA GLY A 213 -6.21 -14.21 5.51
C GLY A 213 -5.84 -15.68 5.29
N PHE A 214 -4.98 -15.99 4.29
CA PHE A 214 -4.53 -17.36 4.02
C PHE A 214 -3.28 -17.75 4.80
N PHE A 215 -2.52 -16.76 5.26
CA PHE A 215 -1.23 -16.97 5.91
C PHE A 215 -1.26 -16.68 7.41
N ASP A 216 -2.39 -16.25 7.96
CA ASP A 216 -2.54 -16.04 9.41
C ASP A 216 -2.38 -17.35 10.20
N ASP A 217 -2.75 -18.51 9.59
CA ASP A 217 -2.57 -19.84 10.21
C ASP A 217 -1.14 -20.43 9.99
N GLN A 218 -0.29 -19.80 9.15
CA GLN A 218 1.08 -20.27 8.86
C GLN A 218 2.16 -19.24 9.22
N ILE A 219 1.94 -18.45 10.28
CA ILE A 219 2.91 -17.45 10.77
C ILE A 219 4.25 -18.10 11.21
N THR A 220 4.36 -19.42 11.23
CA THR A 220 5.45 -20.15 11.91
C THR A 220 6.60 -20.61 11.04
N ASP A 221 6.58 -20.51 9.69
CA ASP A 221 7.72 -21.05 8.94
C ASP A 221 8.14 -20.19 7.73
N HIS A 222 9.45 -19.96 7.66
CA HIS A 222 10.25 -19.46 6.54
C HIS A 222 10.16 -17.97 6.16
N GLY A 223 10.98 -17.12 6.80
CA GLY A 223 11.71 -15.99 6.18
C GLY A 223 10.93 -14.91 5.42
N ARG A 224 9.58 -14.85 5.51
CA ARG A 224 8.75 -13.96 4.69
C ARG A 224 8.80 -12.50 5.14
N VAL A 225 9.28 -11.71 4.25
CA VAL A 225 9.27 -10.25 4.08
C VAL A 225 8.57 -9.47 5.19
N VAL A 226 9.34 -9.09 6.20
CA VAL A 226 8.97 -8.18 7.32
C VAL A 226 8.35 -6.85 6.82
N GLY A 227 8.61 -6.45 5.58
CA GLY A 227 8.14 -5.19 5.01
C GLY A 227 6.62 -5.04 4.92
N THR A 228 5.88 -6.12 4.71
CA THR A 228 4.42 -6.07 4.52
C THR A 228 3.67 -5.87 5.84
N TYR A 229 4.21 -6.32 6.97
CA TYR A 229 3.56 -6.17 8.28
C TYR A 229 3.58 -4.74 8.84
N ARG A 230 4.44 -3.85 8.31
CA ARG A 230 4.60 -2.46 8.79
C ARG A 230 3.34 -1.61 8.72
N TYR A 231 2.40 -1.98 7.85
CA TYR A 231 1.14 -1.25 7.63
C TYR A 231 -0.07 -1.89 8.32
N MET A 232 0.14 -3.01 9.02
CA MET A 232 -0.93 -3.68 9.77
C MET A 232 -1.44 -2.81 10.89
N SER A 233 -2.75 -2.86 11.10
CA SER A 233 -3.36 -2.27 12.29
C SER A 233 -3.12 -3.13 13.54
N PRO A 234 -3.22 -2.57 14.76
CA PRO A 234 -3.09 -3.33 16.01
C PRO A 234 -4.04 -4.53 16.09
N GLU A 235 -5.27 -4.38 15.63
CA GLU A 235 -6.28 -5.44 15.58
C GLU A 235 -5.93 -6.52 14.56
N GLN A 236 -5.32 -6.17 13.40
CA GLN A 236 -4.77 -7.18 12.48
C GLN A 236 -3.62 -7.95 13.12
N ALA A 237 -2.71 -7.25 13.79
CA ALA A 237 -1.56 -7.86 14.46
C ALA A 237 -1.98 -8.81 15.60
N ARG A 238 -3.14 -8.58 16.23
CA ARG A 238 -3.71 -9.45 17.27
C ARG A 238 -4.62 -10.55 16.71
N GLY A 239 -4.90 -10.60 15.41
CA GLY A 239 -5.88 -11.54 14.83
C GLY A 239 -7.32 -11.27 15.26
N GLU A 240 -7.65 -10.04 15.66
CA GLU A 240 -8.99 -9.65 16.10
C GLU A 240 -9.94 -9.44 14.90
N LYS A 241 -11.25 -9.39 15.19
CA LYS A 241 -12.24 -9.02 14.17
C LYS A 241 -11.98 -7.60 13.66
N LEU A 242 -11.81 -7.46 12.35
CA LEU A 242 -11.53 -6.20 11.68
C LEU A 242 -12.81 -5.41 11.38
N ASP A 243 -12.67 -4.08 11.34
CA ASP A 243 -13.64 -3.16 10.78
C ASP A 243 -12.95 -2.17 9.82
N LEU A 244 -13.71 -1.24 9.24
CA LEU A 244 -13.20 -0.26 8.28
C LEU A 244 -12.03 0.59 8.82
N ARG A 245 -11.92 0.75 10.12
CA ARG A 245 -10.87 1.55 10.79
C ARG A 245 -9.50 0.87 10.75
N SER A 246 -9.44 -0.42 10.40
CA SER A 246 -8.18 -1.10 10.11
C SER A 246 -7.50 -0.55 8.86
N ASP A 247 -8.27 -0.29 7.78
CA ASP A 247 -7.75 0.35 6.58
C ASP A 247 -7.35 1.82 6.85
N LEU A 248 -8.07 2.52 7.74
CA LEU A 248 -7.73 3.89 8.14
C LEU A 248 -6.38 3.95 8.89
N TYR A 249 -6.07 2.96 9.72
CA TYR A 249 -4.75 2.85 10.34
C TYR A 249 -3.65 2.69 9.27
N SER A 250 -3.89 1.88 8.25
CA SER A 250 -2.95 1.68 7.14
C SER A 250 -2.76 2.96 6.31
N ILE A 251 -3.81 3.79 6.13
CA ILE A 251 -3.69 5.16 5.58
C ILE A 251 -2.81 6.02 6.48
N GLY A 252 -2.97 5.93 7.80
CA GLY A 252 -2.14 6.65 8.77
C GLY A 252 -0.66 6.27 8.66
N THR A 253 -0.35 4.98 8.55
CA THR A 253 1.02 4.49 8.35
C THR A 253 1.59 4.95 7.01
N THR A 254 0.78 4.92 5.94
CA THR A 254 1.15 5.41 4.61
C THR A 254 1.48 6.91 4.65
N LEU A 255 0.61 7.72 5.24
CA LEU A 255 0.82 9.17 5.40
C LEU A 255 2.08 9.46 6.23
N TYR A 256 2.24 8.77 7.36
CA TYR A 256 3.42 8.89 8.21
C TYR A 256 4.71 8.62 7.42
N GLU A 257 4.74 7.51 6.69
CA GLU A 257 5.92 7.10 5.92
C GLU A 257 6.27 8.12 4.82
N LEU A 258 5.27 8.65 4.12
CA LEU A 258 5.48 9.63 3.05
C LEU A 258 5.92 11.01 3.57
N LEU A 259 5.69 11.32 4.85
CA LEU A 259 6.18 12.53 5.52
C LEU A 259 7.53 12.32 6.24
N ALA A 260 7.75 11.14 6.80
CA ALA A 260 8.94 10.81 7.59
C ALA A 260 10.04 10.09 6.79
N GLY A 261 9.78 9.72 5.51
CA GLY A 261 10.68 8.88 4.70
C GLY A 261 10.74 7.41 5.13
N ARG A 262 10.13 7.05 6.25
CA ARG A 262 10.10 5.69 6.81
C ARG A 262 8.81 5.42 7.57
N ALA A 263 8.42 4.15 7.65
CA ALA A 263 7.27 3.74 8.46
C ALA A 263 7.50 4.02 9.97
N PRO A 264 6.43 4.18 10.77
CA PRO A 264 6.55 4.46 12.21
C PRO A 264 7.27 3.36 12.98
N PHE A 265 7.14 2.11 12.54
CA PHE A 265 7.78 0.95 13.14
C PHE A 265 8.58 0.20 12.07
N THR A 266 9.90 -0.02 12.31
CA THR A 266 10.85 -0.56 11.32
C THR A 266 11.70 -1.70 11.88
N ASN A 267 11.23 -2.37 12.94
CA ASN A 267 11.92 -3.50 13.53
C ASN A 267 12.24 -4.57 12.47
N SER A 268 13.45 -5.14 12.53
CA SER A 268 13.88 -6.21 11.64
C SER A 268 13.29 -7.58 12.03
N ASN A 269 12.97 -7.77 13.31
CA ASN A 269 12.29 -8.95 13.82
C ASN A 269 10.78 -8.77 13.73
N GLN A 270 10.09 -9.76 13.18
CA GLN A 270 8.64 -9.72 13.00
C GLN A 270 7.89 -9.61 14.33
N TYR A 271 8.29 -10.35 15.37
CA TYR A 271 7.64 -10.31 16.67
C TYR A 271 7.78 -8.93 17.32
N GLU A 272 8.97 -8.35 17.28
CA GLU A 272 9.21 -7.00 17.78
C GLU A 272 8.43 -5.94 17.00
N LEU A 273 8.27 -6.13 15.69
CA LEU A 273 7.47 -5.24 14.84
C LEU A 273 6.00 -5.30 15.25
N LEU A 274 5.42 -6.49 15.35
CA LEU A 274 4.04 -6.68 15.77
C LEU A 274 3.80 -6.15 17.19
N GLU A 275 4.71 -6.42 18.12
CA GLU A 275 4.69 -5.87 19.49
C GLU A 275 4.69 -4.33 19.49
N SER A 276 5.53 -3.74 18.62
CA SER A 276 5.60 -2.28 18.47
C SER A 276 4.30 -1.71 17.88
N ILE A 277 3.72 -2.36 16.87
CA ILE A 277 2.43 -1.97 16.28
C ILE A 277 1.32 -2.00 17.33
N VAL A 278 1.32 -3.00 18.19
CA VAL A 278 0.27 -3.21 19.19
C VAL A 278 0.42 -2.25 20.38
N HIS A 279 1.64 -2.04 20.88
CA HIS A 279 1.84 -1.42 22.18
C HIS A 279 2.59 -0.09 22.17
N ARG A 280 3.47 0.17 21.19
CA ARG A 280 4.29 1.38 21.19
C ARG A 280 3.58 2.53 20.47
N GLU A 281 3.66 3.73 21.04
CA GLU A 281 3.25 4.93 20.34
C GLU A 281 4.16 5.20 19.13
N PRO A 282 3.61 5.65 17.98
CA PRO A 282 4.42 6.04 16.84
C PRO A 282 5.29 7.24 17.23
N PRO A 283 6.54 7.30 16.75
CA PRO A 283 7.40 8.44 16.96
C PRO A 283 6.74 9.74 16.48
N ASP A 284 7.01 10.84 17.20
CA ASP A 284 6.47 12.15 16.83
C ASP A 284 7.05 12.60 15.48
N LEU A 285 6.18 12.80 14.49
CA LEU A 285 6.55 13.27 13.16
C LEU A 285 7.31 14.59 13.18
N LEU A 286 6.97 15.52 14.08
CA LEU A 286 7.64 16.81 14.18
C LEU A 286 9.09 16.70 14.71
N ARG A 287 9.44 15.62 15.40
CA ARG A 287 10.84 15.34 15.76
C ARG A 287 11.65 14.82 14.58
N ILE A 288 11.01 14.13 13.63
CA ILE A 288 11.68 13.54 12.46
C ILE A 288 11.70 14.55 11.32
N ASN A 289 10.58 15.21 11.06
CA ASN A 289 10.37 16.22 10.04
C ASN A 289 9.78 17.50 10.67
N PRO A 290 10.59 18.40 11.24
CA PRO A 290 10.13 19.61 11.91
C PRO A 290 9.36 20.59 10.99
N ARG A 291 9.53 20.45 9.68
CA ARG A 291 8.83 21.30 8.68
C ARG A 291 7.53 20.71 8.18
N ALA A 292 7.17 19.50 8.63
CA ALA A 292 5.91 18.88 8.22
C ALA A 292 4.69 19.72 8.67
N PRO A 293 3.65 19.86 7.82
CA PRO A 293 2.45 20.57 8.19
C PRO A 293 1.79 19.95 9.44
N ILE A 294 1.54 20.78 10.45
CA ILE A 294 0.94 20.37 11.74
C ILE A 294 -0.37 19.60 11.52
N ALA A 295 -1.19 20.06 10.58
CA ALA A 295 -2.47 19.43 10.26
C ALA A 295 -2.29 17.98 9.76
N LEU A 296 -1.28 17.70 8.90
CA LEU A 296 -0.97 16.34 8.44
C LEU A 296 -0.39 15.48 9.57
N CYS A 297 0.46 16.04 10.42
CA CYS A 297 0.99 15.36 11.61
C CYS A 297 -0.15 14.95 12.57
N SER A 298 -1.10 15.85 12.82
CA SER A 298 -2.26 15.61 13.67
C SER A 298 -3.19 14.56 13.07
N LEU A 299 -3.45 14.61 11.75
CA LEU A 299 -4.24 13.59 11.06
C LEU A 299 -3.57 12.20 11.15
N SER A 300 -2.26 12.12 10.83
CA SER A 300 -1.49 10.89 10.91
C SER A 300 -1.54 10.29 12.32
N ARG A 301 -1.32 11.12 13.36
CA ARG A 301 -1.40 10.69 14.75
C ARG A 301 -2.77 10.11 15.10
N ARG A 302 -3.87 10.76 14.68
CA ARG A 302 -5.22 10.27 14.93
C ARG A 302 -5.52 8.96 14.20
N LEU A 303 -5.06 8.80 12.95
CA LEU A 303 -5.21 7.56 12.20
C LEU A 303 -4.42 6.40 12.84
N LEU A 304 -3.28 6.68 13.47
CA LEU A 304 -2.41 5.71 14.15
C LEU A 304 -2.81 5.41 15.60
N GLU A 305 -3.93 5.92 16.08
CA GLU A 305 -4.46 5.57 17.42
C GLU A 305 -4.61 4.06 17.58
N LYS A 306 -4.13 3.53 18.71
CA LYS A 306 -4.16 2.07 18.98
C LYS A 306 -5.59 1.58 19.14
N ARG A 307 -6.40 2.34 19.86
CA ARG A 307 -7.84 2.08 20.01
C ARG A 307 -8.56 2.57 18.76
N ARG A 308 -9.16 1.65 18.00
CA ARG A 308 -9.86 1.98 16.74
C ARG A 308 -11.00 3.00 16.95
N GLU A 309 -11.63 3.04 18.13
CA GLU A 309 -12.71 3.97 18.45
C GLU A 309 -12.24 5.43 18.52
N ARG A 310 -10.93 5.67 18.65
CA ARG A 310 -10.33 7.00 18.62
C ARG A 310 -9.91 7.47 17.24
N ARG A 311 -9.92 6.58 16.26
CA ARG A 311 -9.64 6.92 14.85
C ARG A 311 -10.85 7.66 14.25
N PRO A 312 -10.71 8.28 13.05
CA PRO A 312 -11.85 8.79 12.30
C PRO A 312 -12.93 7.73 12.08
N GLU A 313 -14.17 8.17 11.92
CA GLU A 313 -15.30 7.25 11.80
C GLU A 313 -15.39 6.59 10.42
N SER A 314 -14.88 7.26 9.37
CA SER A 314 -14.98 6.77 7.99
C SER A 314 -13.83 7.27 7.11
N ALA A 315 -13.61 6.57 5.99
CA ALA A 315 -12.70 7.02 4.95
C ALA A 315 -13.19 8.31 4.26
N ALA A 316 -14.51 8.52 4.18
CA ALA A 316 -15.08 9.76 3.65
C ALA A 316 -14.68 10.99 4.49
N GLU A 317 -14.71 10.88 5.83
CA GLU A 317 -14.24 11.94 6.74
C GLU A 317 -12.75 12.26 6.46
N VAL A 318 -11.91 11.24 6.35
CA VAL A 318 -10.48 11.41 6.07
C VAL A 318 -10.25 12.07 4.71
N SER A 319 -11.01 11.69 3.68
CA SER A 319 -10.95 12.29 2.34
C SER A 319 -11.23 13.79 2.38
N VAL A 320 -12.29 14.22 3.08
CA VAL A 320 -12.65 15.63 3.23
C VAL A 320 -11.53 16.41 3.92
N VAL A 321 -10.98 15.87 5.01
CA VAL A 321 -9.88 16.50 5.76
C VAL A 321 -8.63 16.65 4.90
N LEU A 322 -8.22 15.58 4.17
CA LEU A 322 -7.05 15.62 3.29
C LEU A 322 -7.20 16.69 2.21
N ARG A 323 -8.36 16.78 1.55
CA ARG A 323 -8.62 17.83 0.55
C ARG A 323 -8.61 19.23 1.14
N ALA A 324 -9.14 19.40 2.35
CA ALA A 324 -9.11 20.69 3.04
C ALA A 324 -7.67 21.14 3.33
N ILE A 325 -6.82 20.24 3.83
CA ILE A 325 -5.40 20.50 4.06
C ILE A 325 -4.67 20.80 2.75
N GLY A 326 -4.89 19.97 1.72
CA GLY A 326 -4.25 20.13 0.41
C GLY A 326 -4.58 21.46 -0.29
N ARG A 327 -5.77 22.01 -0.05
CA ARG A 327 -6.16 23.34 -0.57
C ARG A 327 -5.56 24.52 0.19
N GLY A 328 -4.73 24.25 1.21
CA GLY A 328 -4.12 25.32 2.00
C GLY A 328 -5.15 26.18 2.74
N VAL A 329 -6.30 25.60 3.16
CA VAL A 329 -7.28 26.31 3.98
C VAL A 329 -6.62 26.66 5.29
N ALA A 330 -6.08 27.89 5.37
CA ALA A 330 -5.55 28.47 6.58
C ALA A 330 -6.67 28.50 7.63
N GLY A 331 -6.46 27.88 8.77
CA GLY A 331 -7.44 27.84 9.86
C GLY A 331 -7.51 26.54 10.63
N PHE A 332 -6.86 25.50 10.16
CA PHE A 332 -6.77 24.24 10.94
C PHE A 332 -5.63 24.26 11.98
N SER A 333 -5.46 25.42 12.65
CA SER A 333 -4.67 25.50 13.89
C SER A 333 -5.41 24.93 15.10
N GLU A 334 -6.72 24.75 15.00
CA GLU A 334 -7.54 24.06 15.99
C GLU A 334 -7.77 22.59 15.60
N PRO A 335 -7.94 21.67 16.57
CA PRO A 335 -8.13 20.27 16.27
C PRO A 335 -9.36 20.10 15.38
N LEU A 336 -9.15 19.62 14.15
CA LEU A 336 -10.19 19.31 13.15
C LEU A 336 -11.29 18.35 13.64
N PHE A 337 -11.12 17.87 14.85
CA PHE A 337 -11.98 16.89 15.49
C PHE A 337 -12.40 17.39 16.87
N VAL A 338 -13.57 18.00 16.93
CA VAL A 338 -14.23 18.32 18.20
C VAL A 338 -14.52 16.99 18.91
N ARG A 339 -13.95 16.80 20.08
CA ARG A 339 -14.35 15.71 20.98
C ARG A 339 -15.83 15.89 21.31
N GLN A 340 -16.68 14.98 20.84
CA GLN A 340 -17.98 14.84 21.47
C GLN A 340 -17.72 14.37 22.92
N PRO A 341 -18.25 15.05 23.94
CA PRO A 341 -18.16 14.57 25.29
C PRO A 341 -18.88 13.22 25.38
N ILE A 342 -18.19 12.23 25.91
CA ILE A 342 -18.80 10.97 26.30
C ILE A 342 -19.80 11.33 27.38
N LEU A 343 -21.10 11.32 27.05
CA LEU A 343 -22.16 11.36 28.04
C LEU A 343 -22.08 10.04 28.82
N GLU A 344 -21.46 10.11 30.00
CA GLU A 344 -21.60 9.08 31.01
C GLU A 344 -23.08 8.96 31.34
N ARG A 345 -23.72 7.91 30.92
CA ARG A 345 -25.04 7.53 31.42
C ARG A 345 -24.85 6.92 32.79
N SER A 346 -25.32 7.63 33.77
CA SER A 346 -25.58 7.19 35.16
C SER A 346 -26.51 5.98 35.21
#